data_933b477465287842e2846403afcc16f5
#
_entry.id   933b477465287842e2846403afcc16f5
#
_cell.length_a   1.000
_cell.length_b   1.000
_cell.length_c   1.000
_cell.angle_alpha   90.00
_cell.angle_beta   90.00
_cell.angle_gamma   90.00
#
_symmetry.space_group_name_H-M   'P 1'
#
loop_
_entity.id
_entity.type
_entity.pdbx_description
1 polymer ?
#
loop_
_entity_poly.entity_id
_entity_poly.type
_entity_poly.pdbx_seq_one_letter_code
_entity_poly.pdbx_strand_id
1 'polypeptide(L)'
;QGDEGESRFFLSVEDDLMRIFAGDRLENMMRTLNVDEDTPIESKALTKIIESSQRKVEGRNFNIRKNVLNYDDVMNTQREIIYKQRAQVLDGEDIHDSIIKMFEELIAGTVKQYINEEETDHNQWNLVGLRDHFLGWITEEDDLEYDEADLAGLTTADITEALTEKAKALYAAKEEEYGADIMRELERVVLLKVVDTKWMA
;
A
#
# COMPACT_ATOMS: atom_id res chain seq x y z
N GLN A 1 -5.70 36.53 12.09
CA GLN A 1 -7.02 36.15 11.57
C GLN A 1 -8.06 36.48 12.64
N GLY A 2 -9.08 37.36 12.32
CA GLY A 2 -10.10 37.81 13.27
C GLY A 2 -9.87 39.19 13.86
N ASP A 3 -8.75 39.86 13.55
CA ASP A 3 -8.52 41.26 13.96
C ASP A 3 -9.30 42.19 13.05
N GLU A 4 -9.80 43.31 13.62
CA GLU A 4 -10.46 44.35 12.86
C GLU A 4 -9.46 45.08 11.97
N GLY A 5 -9.81 45.23 10.70
CA GLY A 5 -8.93 45.90 9.73
C GLY A 5 -9.56 45.94 8.34
N GLU A 6 -8.98 46.76 7.48
CA GLU A 6 -9.38 46.92 6.08
C GLU A 6 -8.24 46.37 5.20
N SER A 7 -8.58 45.58 4.19
CA SER A 7 -7.61 45.07 3.22
C SER A 7 -8.07 45.34 1.80
N ARG A 8 -7.13 45.68 0.91
CA ARG A 8 -7.36 45.85 -0.53
C ARG A 8 -6.47 44.94 -1.33
N PHE A 9 -7.06 44.26 -2.30
CA PHE A 9 -6.34 43.46 -3.27
C PHE A 9 -6.07 44.28 -4.52
N PHE A 10 -4.79 44.33 -4.93
CA PHE A 10 -4.36 44.83 -6.22
C PHE A 10 -3.84 43.65 -7.04
N LEU A 11 -4.56 43.29 -8.10
CA LEU A 11 -4.25 42.11 -8.94
C LEU A 11 -4.07 42.57 -10.37
N SER A 12 -3.03 42.03 -11.04
CA SER A 12 -2.90 42.13 -12.48
C SER A 12 -3.67 40.99 -13.16
N VAL A 13 -4.14 41.28 -14.37
CA VAL A 13 -4.72 40.25 -15.26
C VAL A 13 -3.70 39.17 -15.60
N GLU A 14 -2.41 39.51 -15.59
CA GLU A 14 -1.28 38.63 -15.89
C GLU A 14 -0.86 37.78 -14.70
N ASP A 15 -1.35 38.08 -13.49
CA ASP A 15 -1.04 37.27 -12.32
C ASP A 15 -1.45 35.80 -12.51
N ASP A 16 -0.66 34.89 -11.98
CA ASP A 16 -0.88 33.45 -12.11
C ASP A 16 -2.27 33.03 -11.62
N LEU A 17 -2.81 33.67 -10.59
CA LEU A 17 -4.16 33.44 -10.09
C LEU A 17 -5.19 33.68 -11.21
N MET A 18 -5.04 34.79 -11.93
CA MET A 18 -5.97 35.16 -12.99
C MET A 18 -5.76 34.32 -14.24
N ARG A 19 -4.50 34.13 -14.64
CA ARG A 19 -4.13 33.35 -15.83
C ARG A 19 -4.61 31.89 -15.74
N ILE A 20 -4.39 31.24 -14.58
CA ILE A 20 -4.68 29.80 -14.43
C ILE A 20 -6.15 29.55 -14.12
N PHE A 21 -6.79 30.38 -13.32
CA PHE A 21 -8.11 30.11 -12.76
C PHE A 21 -9.26 30.96 -13.32
N ALA A 22 -8.99 32.12 -13.85
CA ALA A 22 -9.99 32.98 -14.48
C ALA A 22 -10.15 32.69 -15.98
N GLY A 23 -9.08 32.28 -16.67
CA GLY A 23 -9.08 31.81 -18.05
C GLY A 23 -9.80 32.75 -19.03
N ASP A 24 -10.44 32.13 -20.05
CA ASP A 24 -11.11 32.81 -21.16
C ASP A 24 -12.21 33.81 -20.75
N ARG A 25 -12.79 33.65 -19.56
CA ARG A 25 -13.84 34.57 -19.07
C ARG A 25 -13.32 35.97 -18.81
N LEU A 26 -12.10 36.06 -18.27
CA LEU A 26 -11.46 37.34 -18.00
C LEU A 26 -11.04 38.00 -19.31
N GLU A 27 -10.42 37.26 -20.21
CA GLU A 27 -10.00 37.75 -21.53
C GLU A 27 -11.19 38.28 -22.35
N ASN A 28 -12.29 37.54 -22.39
CA ASN A 28 -13.51 37.95 -23.07
C ASN A 28 -14.12 39.21 -22.46
N MET A 29 -14.08 39.34 -21.12
CA MET A 29 -14.58 40.52 -20.42
C MET A 29 -13.71 41.72 -20.71
N MET A 30 -12.40 41.61 -20.72
CA MET A 30 -11.44 42.68 -21.03
C MET A 30 -11.60 43.18 -22.47
N ARG A 31 -11.76 42.26 -23.42
CA ARG A 31 -12.04 42.61 -24.84
C ARG A 31 -13.34 43.36 -25.01
N THR A 32 -14.39 42.99 -24.23
CA THR A 32 -15.71 43.67 -24.30
C THR A 32 -15.71 45.06 -23.70
N LEU A 33 -14.89 45.28 -22.65
CA LEU A 33 -14.82 46.55 -21.95
C LEU A 33 -13.94 47.61 -22.64
N ASN A 34 -13.10 47.19 -23.59
CA ASN A 34 -12.17 48.03 -24.34
C ASN A 34 -11.41 49.04 -23.44
N VAL A 35 -10.89 48.53 -22.30
CA VAL A 35 -10.24 49.35 -21.27
C VAL A 35 -8.75 49.48 -21.57
N ASP A 36 -8.20 50.64 -21.32
CA ASP A 36 -6.78 50.92 -21.47
C ASP A 36 -5.96 50.15 -20.42
N GLU A 37 -4.75 49.68 -20.81
CA GLU A 37 -3.94 48.75 -19.99
C GLU A 37 -3.60 49.30 -18.59
N ASP A 38 -3.51 50.60 -18.43
CA ASP A 38 -3.14 51.26 -17.17
C ASP A 38 -4.34 51.73 -16.32
N THR A 39 -5.55 51.38 -16.74
CA THR A 39 -6.76 51.86 -16.02
C THR A 39 -7.21 50.88 -14.92
N PRO A 40 -7.28 51.28 -13.65
CA PRO A 40 -7.81 50.43 -12.60
C PRO A 40 -9.29 50.12 -12.80
N ILE A 41 -9.64 48.85 -12.86
CA ILE A 41 -11.02 48.41 -13.11
C ILE A 41 -11.65 47.98 -11.78
N GLU A 42 -12.66 48.70 -11.33
CA GLU A 42 -13.51 48.28 -10.24
C GLU A 42 -14.88 47.84 -10.75
N SER A 43 -15.15 46.52 -10.71
CA SER A 43 -16.44 46.02 -11.16
C SER A 43 -16.87 44.81 -10.30
N LYS A 44 -18.16 44.75 -10.00
CA LYS A 44 -18.75 43.58 -9.29
C LYS A 44 -18.57 42.26 -10.03
N ALA A 45 -18.46 42.31 -11.36
CA ALA A 45 -18.22 41.11 -12.17
C ALA A 45 -16.78 40.62 -11.97
N LEU A 46 -15.80 41.52 -11.94
CA LEU A 46 -14.40 41.21 -11.70
C LEU A 46 -14.20 40.64 -10.30
N THR A 47 -14.83 41.24 -9.28
CA THR A 47 -14.83 40.74 -7.90
C THR A 47 -15.30 39.28 -7.83
N LYS A 48 -16.38 38.93 -8.53
CA LYS A 48 -16.89 37.56 -8.60
C LYS A 48 -15.92 36.61 -9.29
N ILE A 49 -15.21 37.04 -10.34
CA ILE A 49 -14.20 36.23 -11.02
C ILE A 49 -13.03 35.95 -10.09
N ILE A 50 -12.53 36.99 -9.38
CA ILE A 50 -11.46 36.84 -8.41
C ILE A 50 -11.85 35.87 -7.29
N GLU A 51 -13.04 36.08 -6.69
CA GLU A 51 -13.57 35.20 -5.65
C GLU A 51 -13.69 33.75 -6.11
N SER A 52 -14.19 33.54 -7.31
CA SER A 52 -14.29 32.19 -7.92
C SER A 52 -12.91 31.56 -8.13
N SER A 53 -11.92 32.35 -8.56
CA SER A 53 -10.55 31.90 -8.76
C SER A 53 -9.88 31.53 -7.43
N GLN A 54 -10.03 32.35 -6.41
CA GLN A 54 -9.56 32.07 -5.06
C GLN A 54 -10.16 30.78 -4.50
N ARG A 55 -11.48 30.59 -4.63
CA ARG A 55 -12.14 29.33 -4.21
C ARG A 55 -11.59 28.09 -4.95
N LYS A 56 -11.26 28.22 -6.23
CA LYS A 56 -10.65 27.12 -6.99
C LYS A 56 -9.25 26.78 -6.48
N VAL A 57 -8.42 27.79 -6.21
CA VAL A 57 -7.08 27.61 -5.61
C VAL A 57 -7.20 26.96 -4.24
N GLU A 58 -8.07 27.48 -3.39
CA GLU A 58 -8.32 26.94 -2.06
C GLU A 58 -8.78 25.48 -2.11
N GLY A 59 -9.75 25.18 -2.99
CA GLY A 59 -10.24 23.81 -3.19
C GLY A 59 -9.14 22.85 -3.68
N ARG A 60 -8.28 23.30 -4.61
CA ARG A 60 -7.12 22.53 -5.05
C ARG A 60 -6.15 22.24 -3.92
N ASN A 61 -5.77 23.28 -3.19
CA ASN A 61 -4.84 23.15 -2.06
C ASN A 61 -5.44 22.29 -0.93
N PHE A 62 -6.73 22.42 -0.66
CA PHE A 62 -7.45 21.56 0.27
C PHE A 62 -7.38 20.10 -0.13
N ASN A 63 -7.64 19.77 -1.41
CA ASN A 63 -7.57 18.41 -1.89
C ASN A 63 -6.16 17.82 -1.81
N ILE A 64 -5.13 18.62 -2.10
CA ILE A 64 -3.74 18.19 -1.95
C ILE A 64 -3.46 17.86 -0.48
N ARG A 65 -3.80 18.76 0.45
CA ARG A 65 -3.60 18.51 1.88
C ARG A 65 -4.39 17.31 2.38
N LYS A 66 -5.64 17.14 1.93
CA LYS A 66 -6.47 15.99 2.26
C LYS A 66 -5.84 14.66 1.81
N ASN A 67 -5.30 14.63 0.59
CA ASN A 67 -4.63 13.43 0.09
C ASN A 67 -3.37 13.11 0.89
N VAL A 68 -2.55 14.12 1.22
CA VAL A 68 -1.38 13.94 2.08
C VAL A 68 -1.78 13.39 3.44
N LEU A 69 -2.83 13.93 4.06
CA LEU A 69 -3.34 13.43 5.35
C LEU A 69 -3.81 11.98 5.25
N ASN A 70 -4.55 11.63 4.21
CA ASN A 70 -4.99 10.24 4.00
C ASN A 70 -3.81 9.27 3.88
N TYR A 71 -2.72 9.66 3.20
CA TYR A 71 -1.49 8.84 3.14
C TYR A 71 -0.80 8.75 4.50
N ASP A 72 -0.74 9.85 5.25
CA ASP A 72 -0.14 9.88 6.57
C ASP A 72 -0.91 8.99 7.57
N ASP A 73 -2.22 8.96 7.52
CA ASP A 73 -3.06 8.08 8.33
C ASP A 73 -2.79 6.60 8.05
N VAL A 74 -2.62 6.23 6.77
CA VAL A 74 -2.24 4.86 6.40
C VAL A 74 -0.85 4.51 6.94
N MET A 75 0.12 5.41 6.77
CA MET A 75 1.49 5.21 7.26
C MET A 75 1.55 5.12 8.79
N ASN A 76 0.75 5.92 9.50
CA ASN A 76 0.64 5.86 10.96
C ASN A 76 0.04 4.53 11.42
N THR A 77 -1.01 4.07 10.76
CA THR A 77 -1.61 2.77 11.08
C THR A 77 -0.61 1.63 10.89
N GLN A 78 0.13 1.64 9.78
CA GLN A 78 1.19 0.65 9.54
C GLN A 78 2.30 0.74 10.61
N ARG A 79 2.71 1.95 10.98
CA ARG A 79 3.71 2.18 12.03
C ARG A 79 3.27 1.62 13.37
N GLU A 80 2.03 1.88 13.79
CA GLU A 80 1.47 1.36 15.03
C GLU A 80 1.46 -0.16 15.08
N ILE A 81 1.06 -0.82 13.98
CA ILE A 81 1.06 -2.28 13.87
C ILE A 81 2.48 -2.83 14.03
N ILE A 82 3.42 -2.30 13.27
CA ILE A 82 4.82 -2.76 13.28
C ILE A 82 5.48 -2.51 14.65
N TYR A 83 5.25 -1.35 15.25
CA TYR A 83 5.81 -1.05 16.57
C TYR A 83 5.20 -1.91 17.66
N LYS A 84 3.91 -2.22 17.56
CA LYS A 84 3.25 -3.16 18.49
C LYS A 84 3.86 -4.56 18.37
N GLN A 85 4.00 -5.09 17.16
CA GLN A 85 4.63 -6.39 16.92
C GLN A 85 6.08 -6.41 17.45
N ARG A 86 6.84 -5.35 17.16
CA ARG A 86 8.21 -5.22 17.67
C ARG A 86 8.27 -5.20 19.20
N ALA A 87 7.37 -4.49 19.86
CA ALA A 87 7.29 -4.44 21.32
C ALA A 87 6.99 -5.83 21.91
N GLN A 88 6.04 -6.58 21.34
CA GLN A 88 5.73 -7.94 21.76
C GLN A 88 6.97 -8.85 21.73
N VAL A 89 7.75 -8.78 20.66
CA VAL A 89 8.99 -9.56 20.53
C VAL A 89 10.03 -9.14 21.58
N LEU A 90 10.20 -7.84 21.83
CA LEU A 90 11.15 -7.30 22.81
C LEU A 90 10.74 -7.63 24.25
N ASP A 91 9.44 -7.63 24.54
CA ASP A 91 8.89 -7.98 25.85
C ASP A 91 8.96 -9.50 26.14
N GLY A 92 9.43 -10.29 25.17
CA GLY A 92 9.68 -11.72 25.34
C GLY A 92 8.43 -12.59 25.20
N GLU A 93 7.36 -12.09 24.56
CA GLU A 93 6.22 -12.92 24.22
C GLU A 93 6.64 -14.08 23.31
N ASP A 94 5.99 -15.22 23.48
CA ASP A 94 6.18 -16.36 22.58
C ASP A 94 5.51 -16.03 21.23
N ILE A 95 6.33 -15.98 20.18
CA ILE A 95 5.88 -15.64 18.82
C ILE A 95 5.77 -16.85 17.91
N HIS A 96 5.96 -18.06 18.43
CA HIS A 96 5.93 -19.31 17.66
C HIS A 96 4.65 -19.45 16.82
N ASP A 97 3.48 -19.34 17.45
CA ASP A 97 2.21 -19.45 16.75
C ASP A 97 2.05 -18.37 15.67
N SER A 98 2.58 -17.19 15.90
CA SER A 98 2.57 -16.11 14.92
C SER A 98 3.43 -16.44 13.69
N ILE A 99 4.58 -17.09 13.90
CA ILE A 99 5.46 -17.52 12.80
C ILE A 99 4.82 -18.65 12.01
N ILE A 100 4.21 -19.62 12.67
CA ILE A 100 3.47 -20.69 11.99
C ILE A 100 2.35 -20.10 11.12
N LYS A 101 1.61 -19.13 11.65
CA LYS A 101 0.58 -18.44 10.88
C LYS A 101 1.13 -17.66 9.68
N MET A 102 2.30 -17.05 9.81
CA MET A 102 2.98 -16.39 8.69
C MET A 102 3.34 -17.40 7.57
N PHE A 103 3.75 -18.62 7.92
CA PHE A 103 3.98 -19.68 6.92
C PHE A 103 2.68 -20.06 6.22
N GLU A 104 1.59 -20.26 6.96
CA GLU A 104 0.28 -20.58 6.40
C GLU A 104 -0.20 -19.50 5.41
N GLU A 105 -0.13 -18.23 5.82
CA GLU A 105 -0.54 -17.10 5.00
C GLU A 105 0.35 -16.95 3.75
N LEU A 106 1.66 -17.13 3.89
CA LEU A 106 2.61 -17.07 2.77
C LEU A 106 2.32 -18.18 1.75
N ILE A 107 2.18 -19.42 2.22
CA ILE A 107 1.91 -20.58 1.36
C ILE A 107 0.58 -20.40 0.63
N ALA A 108 -0.49 -20.08 1.35
CA ALA A 108 -1.80 -19.85 0.76
C ALA A 108 -1.80 -18.70 -0.27
N GLY A 109 -1.08 -17.62 0.03
CA GLY A 109 -0.91 -16.50 -0.89
C GLY A 109 -0.12 -16.87 -2.14
N THR A 110 0.93 -17.67 -1.99
CA THR A 110 1.75 -18.15 -3.12
C THR A 110 1.01 -19.14 -3.98
N VAL A 111 0.30 -20.09 -3.39
CA VAL A 111 -0.52 -21.07 -4.15
C VAL A 111 -1.50 -20.32 -5.06
N LYS A 112 -2.19 -19.30 -4.56
CA LYS A 112 -3.11 -18.46 -5.36
C LYS A 112 -2.46 -17.70 -6.52
N GLN A 113 -1.16 -17.42 -6.44
CA GLN A 113 -0.44 -16.76 -7.54
C GLN A 113 -0.10 -17.71 -8.68
N TYR A 114 0.14 -18.99 -8.39
CA TYR A 114 0.55 -20.00 -9.36
C TYR A 114 -0.62 -20.84 -9.85
N ILE A 115 -1.69 -20.94 -9.08
CA ILE A 115 -2.87 -21.76 -9.36
C ILE A 115 -4.11 -20.85 -9.38
N ASN A 116 -4.79 -20.83 -10.53
CA ASN A 116 -6.07 -20.13 -10.64
C ASN A 116 -7.22 -21.08 -10.27
N GLU A 117 -7.94 -20.78 -9.19
CA GLU A 117 -9.10 -21.59 -8.71
C GLU A 117 -10.27 -21.61 -9.71
N GLU A 118 -10.36 -20.62 -10.59
CA GLU A 118 -11.43 -20.55 -11.61
C GLU A 118 -11.14 -21.46 -12.81
N GLU A 119 -9.91 -21.97 -12.94
CA GLU A 119 -9.52 -22.84 -14.04
C GLU A 119 -10.00 -24.26 -13.79
N THR A 120 -10.89 -24.75 -14.67
CA THR A 120 -11.46 -26.09 -14.61
C THR A 120 -10.52 -27.18 -15.14
N ASP A 121 -9.54 -26.80 -15.94
CA ASP A 121 -8.51 -27.70 -16.45
C ASP A 121 -7.25 -27.62 -15.59
N HIS A 122 -7.14 -28.53 -14.61
CA HIS A 122 -6.03 -28.57 -13.67
C HIS A 122 -4.66 -28.81 -14.34
N ASN A 123 -4.62 -29.27 -15.61
CA ASN A 123 -3.38 -29.37 -16.38
C ASN A 123 -2.75 -28.00 -16.70
N GLN A 124 -3.52 -26.92 -16.57
CA GLN A 124 -3.04 -25.54 -16.75
C GLN A 124 -2.46 -24.92 -15.46
N TRP A 125 -2.58 -25.61 -14.35
CA TRP A 125 -1.97 -25.17 -13.09
C TRP A 125 -0.45 -25.18 -13.20
N ASN A 126 0.18 -24.09 -12.79
CA ASN A 126 1.64 -23.96 -12.83
C ASN A 126 2.29 -24.59 -11.60
N LEU A 127 2.12 -25.91 -11.45
CA LEU A 127 2.66 -26.68 -10.32
C LEU A 127 4.20 -26.69 -10.31
N VAL A 128 4.82 -26.74 -11.49
CA VAL A 128 6.28 -26.65 -11.63
C VAL A 128 6.79 -25.31 -11.10
N GLY A 129 6.15 -24.20 -11.49
CA GLY A 129 6.52 -22.88 -10.99
C GLY A 129 6.31 -22.75 -9.48
N LEU A 130 5.23 -23.34 -8.93
CA LEU A 130 4.97 -23.37 -7.49
C LEU A 130 6.03 -24.17 -6.74
N ARG A 131 6.39 -25.36 -7.25
CA ARG A 131 7.47 -26.20 -6.71
C ARG A 131 8.79 -25.43 -6.70
N ASP A 132 9.16 -24.87 -7.83
CA ASP A 132 10.43 -24.14 -7.99
C ASP A 132 10.50 -22.89 -7.09
N HIS A 133 9.37 -22.26 -6.80
CA HIS A 133 9.30 -21.16 -5.84
C HIS A 133 9.70 -21.57 -4.41
N PHE A 134 9.31 -22.77 -4.01
CA PHE A 134 9.58 -23.33 -2.68
C PHE A 134 10.78 -24.25 -2.63
N LEU A 135 11.46 -24.49 -3.77
CA LEU A 135 12.57 -25.42 -3.89
C LEU A 135 13.73 -25.06 -2.95
N GLY A 136 14.20 -26.06 -2.23
CA GLY A 136 15.33 -25.93 -1.30
C GLY A 136 14.99 -25.42 0.11
N TRP A 137 13.72 -25.12 0.38
CA TRP A 137 13.28 -24.77 1.75
C TRP A 137 11.97 -25.47 2.19
N ILE A 138 11.03 -25.77 1.29
CA ILE A 138 9.83 -26.59 1.59
C ILE A 138 9.74 -27.75 0.64
N THR A 139 10.01 -27.54 -0.66
CA THR A 139 9.87 -28.56 -1.70
C THR A 139 11.20 -29.11 -2.16
N GLU A 140 11.16 -30.34 -2.67
CA GLU A 140 12.21 -31.04 -3.38
C GLU A 140 11.85 -31.16 -4.87
N GLU A 141 12.80 -31.69 -5.70
CA GLU A 141 12.61 -31.76 -7.16
C GLU A 141 11.42 -32.64 -7.58
N ASP A 142 11.12 -33.68 -6.79
CA ASP A 142 10.07 -34.68 -7.07
C ASP A 142 8.71 -34.30 -6.45
N ASP A 143 8.61 -33.14 -5.76
CA ASP A 143 7.36 -32.71 -5.14
C ASP A 143 6.38 -32.11 -6.16
N LEU A 144 5.09 -32.19 -5.85
CA LEU A 144 4.00 -31.67 -6.69
C LEU A 144 3.94 -32.28 -8.09
N GLU A 145 4.51 -33.48 -8.29
CA GLU A 145 4.31 -34.29 -9.47
C GLU A 145 3.06 -35.18 -9.27
N TYR A 146 2.03 -34.95 -10.07
CA TYR A 146 0.77 -35.68 -10.00
C TYR A 146 0.43 -36.25 -11.37
N ASP A 147 -0.11 -37.48 -11.37
CA ASP A 147 -0.71 -38.06 -12.55
C ASP A 147 -2.04 -37.39 -12.91
N GLU A 148 -2.50 -37.46 -14.18
CA GLU A 148 -3.77 -36.86 -14.64
C GLU A 148 -4.97 -37.30 -13.81
N ALA A 149 -4.95 -38.53 -13.29
CA ALA A 149 -6.04 -39.08 -12.47
C ALA A 149 -6.08 -38.42 -11.07
N ASP A 150 -4.92 -38.14 -10.49
CA ASP A 150 -4.76 -37.50 -9.20
C ASP A 150 -5.07 -36.01 -9.29
N LEU A 151 -4.61 -35.37 -10.36
CA LEU A 151 -4.91 -33.96 -10.65
C LEU A 151 -6.41 -33.66 -10.76
N ALA A 152 -7.19 -34.56 -11.33
CA ALA A 152 -8.62 -34.36 -11.53
C ALA A 152 -9.42 -34.24 -10.22
N GLY A 153 -8.90 -34.78 -9.13
CA GLY A 153 -9.54 -34.74 -7.81
C GLY A 153 -8.93 -33.73 -6.83
N LEU A 154 -7.82 -33.09 -7.22
CA LEU A 154 -7.05 -32.20 -6.35
C LEU A 154 -7.69 -30.79 -6.29
N THR A 155 -7.69 -30.21 -5.12
CA THR A 155 -8.11 -28.81 -4.93
C THR A 155 -6.92 -27.94 -4.54
N THR A 156 -7.05 -26.61 -4.71
CA THR A 156 -6.05 -25.66 -4.23
C THR A 156 -5.88 -25.71 -2.71
N ALA A 157 -6.94 -26.09 -2.00
CA ALA A 157 -6.90 -26.32 -0.56
C ALA A 157 -6.02 -27.49 -0.17
N ASP A 158 -6.13 -28.61 -0.91
CA ASP A 158 -5.31 -29.82 -0.66
C ASP A 158 -3.82 -29.54 -0.88
N ILE A 159 -3.46 -28.80 -1.93
CA ILE A 159 -2.08 -28.39 -2.20
C ILE A 159 -1.56 -27.45 -1.10
N THR A 160 -2.39 -26.49 -0.68
CA THR A 160 -2.04 -25.54 0.40
C THR A 160 -1.82 -26.29 1.71
N GLU A 161 -2.69 -27.23 2.04
CA GLU A 161 -2.58 -28.05 3.24
C GLU A 161 -1.31 -28.92 3.21
N ALA A 162 -1.06 -29.61 2.10
CA ALA A 162 0.12 -30.46 1.94
C ALA A 162 1.43 -29.66 2.10
N LEU A 163 1.55 -28.50 1.46
CA LEU A 163 2.71 -27.62 1.59
C LEU A 163 2.85 -27.05 3.01
N THR A 164 1.74 -26.70 3.64
CA THR A 164 1.72 -26.20 5.01
C THR A 164 2.18 -27.24 6.01
N GLU A 165 1.67 -28.46 5.91
CA GLU A 165 2.07 -29.57 6.78
C GLU A 165 3.56 -29.93 6.57
N LYS A 166 4.04 -29.91 5.34
CA LYS A 166 5.46 -30.11 5.04
C LYS A 166 6.34 -29.03 5.66
N ALA A 167 5.93 -27.76 5.55
CA ALA A 167 6.64 -26.64 6.17
C ALA A 167 6.67 -26.75 7.71
N LYS A 168 5.54 -27.10 8.33
CA LYS A 168 5.47 -27.34 9.78
C LYS A 168 6.35 -28.50 10.23
N ALA A 169 6.38 -29.59 9.47
CA ALA A 169 7.22 -30.74 9.77
C ALA A 169 8.72 -30.40 9.70
N LEU A 170 9.13 -29.66 8.67
CA LEU A 170 10.51 -29.17 8.54
C LEU A 170 10.89 -28.22 9.68
N TYR A 171 9.96 -27.36 10.07
CA TYR A 171 10.15 -26.43 11.17
C TYR A 171 10.29 -27.17 12.52
N ALA A 172 9.40 -28.14 12.79
CA ALA A 172 9.48 -28.98 13.98
C ALA A 172 10.77 -29.82 14.04
N ALA A 173 11.23 -30.34 12.92
CA ALA A 173 12.52 -31.04 12.84
C ALA A 173 13.70 -30.11 13.20
N LYS A 174 13.68 -28.85 12.78
CA LYS A 174 14.67 -27.86 13.17
C LYS A 174 14.59 -27.50 14.64
N GLU A 175 13.39 -27.39 15.19
CA GLU A 175 13.20 -27.14 16.63
C GLU A 175 13.73 -28.32 17.47
N GLU A 176 13.55 -29.55 17.01
CA GLU A 176 14.14 -30.75 17.66
C GLU A 176 15.67 -30.76 17.58
N GLU A 177 16.23 -30.33 16.44
CA GLU A 177 17.69 -30.25 16.23
C GLU A 177 18.37 -29.23 17.13
N TYR A 178 17.81 -28.02 17.27
CA TYR A 178 18.43 -26.90 18.01
C TYR A 178 17.96 -26.80 19.46
N GLY A 179 16.82 -27.36 19.77
CA GLY A 179 16.10 -27.20 21.03
C GLY A 179 15.21 -25.98 21.08
N ALA A 180 14.09 -26.10 21.80
CA ALA A 180 13.03 -25.08 21.84
C ALA A 180 13.53 -23.69 22.28
N ASP A 181 14.39 -23.64 23.29
CA ASP A 181 14.89 -22.35 23.82
C ASP A 181 15.71 -21.57 22.78
N ILE A 182 16.61 -22.29 22.07
CA ILE A 182 17.43 -21.67 21.01
C ILE A 182 16.54 -21.25 19.85
N MET A 183 15.54 -22.08 19.50
CA MET A 183 14.62 -21.76 18.44
C MET A 183 13.79 -20.51 18.72
N ARG A 184 13.25 -20.36 19.93
CA ARG A 184 12.55 -19.11 20.37
C ARG A 184 13.44 -17.88 20.27
N GLU A 185 14.72 -17.98 20.64
CA GLU A 185 15.65 -16.86 20.50
C GLU A 185 15.97 -16.55 19.04
N LEU A 186 16.14 -17.58 18.20
CA LEU A 186 16.36 -17.41 16.77
C LEU A 186 15.18 -16.72 16.08
N GLU A 187 13.95 -17.12 16.41
CA GLU A 187 12.73 -16.47 15.91
C GLU A 187 12.70 -14.98 16.21
N ARG A 188 13.02 -14.60 17.46
CA ARG A 188 13.06 -13.19 17.88
C ARG A 188 14.11 -12.41 17.11
N VAL A 189 15.33 -12.91 17.03
CA VAL A 189 16.46 -12.24 16.36
C VAL A 189 16.16 -12.05 14.87
N VAL A 190 15.66 -13.10 14.21
CA VAL A 190 15.36 -13.07 12.77
C VAL A 190 14.21 -12.11 12.50
N LEU A 191 13.11 -12.18 13.28
CA LEU A 191 11.95 -11.30 13.08
C LEU A 191 12.33 -9.83 13.28
N LEU A 192 13.05 -9.50 14.36
CA LEU A 192 13.52 -8.14 14.60
C LEU A 192 14.41 -7.64 13.47
N LYS A 193 15.35 -8.46 13.01
CA LYS A 193 16.25 -8.09 11.90
C LYS A 193 15.48 -7.84 10.60
N VAL A 194 14.50 -8.68 10.29
CA VAL A 194 13.66 -8.52 9.08
C VAL A 194 12.83 -7.25 9.18
N VAL A 195 12.17 -7.02 10.32
CA VAL A 195 11.39 -5.80 10.58
C VAL A 195 12.27 -4.57 10.42
N ASP A 196 13.43 -4.52 11.11
CA ASP A 196 14.32 -3.36 11.06
C ASP A 196 14.83 -3.09 9.63
N THR A 197 15.16 -4.14 8.88
CA THR A 197 15.68 -4.00 7.51
C THR A 197 14.61 -3.55 6.52
N LYS A 198 13.41 -4.14 6.61
CA LYS A 198 12.34 -3.89 5.63
C LYS A 198 11.51 -2.65 5.93
N TRP A 199 11.40 -2.28 7.20
CA TRP A 199 10.68 -1.08 7.60
C TRP A 199 11.47 0.21 7.37
N MET A 200 12.81 0.16 7.46
CA MET A 200 13.69 1.32 7.22
C MET A 200 14.09 1.50 5.75
N ALA A 201 13.78 0.55 4.87
CA ALA A 201 14.03 0.63 3.43
C ALA A 201 12.89 1.29 2.67
#